data_d19d649fe04b4a0baddda52972f51d1b
#
_entry.id   d19d649fe04b4a0baddda52972f51d1b
#
_cell.length_a   1.000
_cell.length_b   1.000
_cell.length_c   1.000
_cell.angle_alpha   90.00
_cell.angle_beta   90.00
_cell.angle_gamma   90.00
#
_symmetry.space_group_name_H-M   'P 1'
#
loop_
_entity.id
_entity.type
_entity.pdbx_description
1 polymer ?
#
loop_
_entity_poly.entity_id
_entity_poly.type
_entity_poly.pdbx_seq_one_letter_code
_entity_poly.pdbx_strand_id
1 'polypeptide(L)'
;MANEALEGNTLSVYAYIVRANGPVGIREITRGVELSSTSVAHHHLQKLEAMNLIEKNSYNQYSLKAKTSIEGYVWVGKSLVPRLMFYAFFFMGAFIAEISMILLSFVFDSLIIEIRFMFLTGITLVAMLLFIKESTGLHRKLTPKQTKTKK
;
A
#
# COMPACT_ATOMS: atom_id res chain seq x y z
N MET A 1 10.02 17.42 5.78
CA MET A 1 11.30 16.96 5.18
C MET A 1 11.57 15.45 5.30
N ALA A 2 11.05 14.71 6.27
CA ALA A 2 11.23 13.25 6.34
C ALA A 2 10.39 12.45 5.31
N ASN A 3 9.29 13.00 4.85
CA ASN A 3 8.30 12.30 4.00
C ASN A 3 8.73 12.13 2.54
N GLU A 4 9.38 13.13 1.93
CA GLU A 4 9.90 13.05 0.55
C GLU A 4 11.03 12.03 0.37
N ALA A 5 11.66 11.68 1.48
CA ALA A 5 12.79 10.75 1.47
C ALA A 5 12.36 9.26 1.49
N LEU A 6 11.11 8.97 1.88
CA LEU A 6 10.55 7.61 1.99
C LEU A 6 9.66 7.26 0.79
N GLU A 7 10.20 7.33 -0.42
CA GLU A 7 9.50 6.96 -1.64
C GLU A 7 10.22 5.85 -2.42
N GLY A 8 9.48 5.19 -3.30
CA GLY A 8 10.00 4.20 -4.23
C GLY A 8 10.76 3.07 -3.53
N ASN A 9 11.98 2.79 -3.98
CA ASN A 9 12.80 1.70 -3.46
C ASN A 9 13.19 1.87 -1.98
N THR A 10 13.34 3.11 -1.48
CA THR A 10 13.62 3.37 -0.05
C THR A 10 12.46 2.90 0.82
N LEU A 11 11.23 3.18 0.41
CA LEU A 11 10.02 2.72 1.09
C LEU A 11 9.89 1.19 1.05
N SER A 12 10.22 0.57 -0.09
CA SER A 12 10.19 -0.89 -0.25
C SER A 12 11.21 -1.58 0.66
N VAL A 13 12.43 -1.03 0.79
CA VAL A 13 13.46 -1.52 1.71
C VAL A 13 13.00 -1.40 3.16
N TYR A 14 12.43 -0.26 3.54
CA TYR A 14 11.90 -0.06 4.89
C TYR A 14 10.75 -1.02 5.21
N ALA A 15 9.80 -1.18 4.29
CA ALA A 15 8.68 -2.11 4.44
C ALA A 15 9.14 -3.57 4.58
N TYR A 16 10.20 -3.96 3.86
CA TYR A 16 10.82 -5.28 3.97
C TYR A 16 11.39 -5.52 5.37
N ILE A 17 12.19 -4.58 5.89
CA ILE A 17 12.80 -4.68 7.23
C ILE A 17 11.71 -4.78 8.31
N VAL A 18 10.65 -3.98 8.21
CA VAL A 18 9.53 -4.06 9.15
C VAL A 18 8.82 -5.40 9.11
N ARG A 19 8.61 -5.96 7.90
CA ARG A 19 7.95 -7.25 7.72
C ARG A 19 8.78 -8.40 8.28
N ALA A 20 10.10 -8.35 8.11
CA ALA A 20 11.02 -9.37 8.60
C ALA A 20 10.99 -9.50 10.13
N ASN A 21 10.66 -8.41 10.86
CA ASN A 21 10.50 -8.38 12.32
C ASN A 21 11.74 -8.86 13.10
N GLY A 22 12.94 -8.72 12.51
CA GLY A 22 14.23 -9.12 13.08
C GLY A 22 15.39 -8.55 12.28
N PRO A 23 16.63 -8.78 12.71
CA PRO A 23 17.81 -8.33 12.00
C PRO A 23 17.92 -9.01 10.63
N VAL A 24 18.08 -8.23 9.57
CA VAL A 24 18.20 -8.70 8.18
C VAL A 24 19.50 -8.23 7.55
N GLY A 25 20.13 -9.12 6.79
CA GLY A 25 21.36 -8.81 6.07
C GLY A 25 21.11 -8.07 4.75
N ILE A 26 22.09 -7.27 4.30
CA ILE A 26 22.00 -6.49 3.05
C ILE A 26 21.70 -7.37 1.82
N ARG A 27 22.26 -8.58 1.73
CA ARG A 27 22.01 -9.50 0.61
C ARG A 27 20.57 -10.02 0.61
N GLU A 28 20.01 -10.24 1.78
CA GLU A 28 18.63 -10.67 1.96
C GLU A 28 17.68 -9.57 1.54
N ILE A 29 17.93 -8.31 1.98
CA ILE A 29 17.20 -7.14 1.58
C ILE A 29 17.26 -6.95 0.06
N THR A 30 18.45 -7.06 -0.54
CA THR A 30 18.66 -6.91 -1.99
C THR A 30 17.81 -7.90 -2.77
N ARG A 31 17.74 -9.15 -2.33
CA ARG A 31 16.91 -10.20 -2.97
C ARG A 31 15.42 -10.00 -2.70
N GLY A 32 15.07 -9.69 -1.46
CA GLY A 32 13.67 -9.57 -1.03
C GLY A 32 12.94 -8.34 -1.61
N VAL A 33 13.70 -7.30 -1.95
CA VAL A 33 13.19 -6.09 -2.61
C VAL A 33 13.50 -6.06 -4.11
N GLU A 34 14.17 -7.10 -4.63
CA GLU A 34 14.58 -7.22 -6.05
C GLU A 34 15.41 -6.03 -6.55
N LEU A 35 16.33 -5.54 -5.73
CA LEU A 35 17.23 -4.48 -6.11
C LEU A 35 18.31 -4.98 -7.06
N SER A 36 18.78 -4.11 -7.96
CA SER A 36 19.79 -4.45 -8.98
C SER A 36 21.15 -4.83 -8.40
N SER A 37 21.50 -4.33 -7.22
CA SER A 37 22.76 -4.62 -6.57
C SER A 37 22.74 -4.34 -5.06
N THR A 38 23.68 -4.93 -4.34
CA THR A 38 23.90 -4.63 -2.91
C THR A 38 24.34 -3.17 -2.68
N SER A 39 24.99 -2.54 -3.65
CA SER A 39 25.37 -1.12 -3.58
C SER A 39 24.14 -0.22 -3.58
N VAL A 40 23.14 -0.53 -4.40
CA VAL A 40 21.85 0.18 -4.40
C VAL A 40 21.14 -0.02 -3.08
N ALA A 41 21.10 -1.25 -2.56
CA ALA A 41 20.54 -1.54 -1.25
C ALA A 41 21.23 -0.73 -0.14
N HIS A 42 22.57 -0.67 -0.17
CA HIS A 42 23.36 0.09 0.79
C HIS A 42 23.02 1.59 0.78
N HIS A 43 22.86 2.18 -0.39
CA HIS A 43 22.44 3.59 -0.53
C HIS A 43 21.10 3.85 0.16
N HIS A 44 20.08 3.00 -0.08
CA HIS A 44 18.77 3.12 0.57
C HIS A 44 18.84 2.88 2.08
N LEU A 45 19.68 1.93 2.52
CA LEU A 45 19.88 1.67 3.95
C LEU A 45 20.57 2.84 4.66
N GLN A 46 21.60 3.44 4.07
CA GLN A 46 22.21 4.66 4.61
C GLN A 46 21.20 5.80 4.75
N LYS A 47 20.33 5.97 3.77
CA LYS A 47 19.28 6.97 3.82
C LYS A 47 18.30 6.72 4.98
N LEU A 48 17.90 5.46 5.21
CA LEU A 48 17.03 5.07 6.31
C LEU A 48 17.72 5.21 7.68
N GLU A 49 19.00 4.92 7.75
CA GLU A 49 19.82 5.08 8.96
C GLU A 49 19.99 6.57 9.31
N ALA A 50 20.25 7.43 8.33
CA ALA A 50 20.33 8.88 8.49
C ALA A 50 18.99 9.46 9.00
N MET A 51 17.85 8.86 8.63
CA MET A 51 16.53 9.21 9.16
C MET A 51 16.23 8.58 10.53
N ASN A 52 17.17 7.83 11.10
CA ASN A 52 17.03 7.18 12.41
C ASN A 52 15.87 6.16 12.48
N LEU A 53 15.51 5.55 11.35
CA LEU A 53 14.42 4.58 11.23
C LEU A 53 14.89 3.14 11.42
N ILE A 54 16.15 2.86 11.07
CA ILE A 54 16.80 1.58 11.22
C ILE A 54 18.12 1.74 11.95
N GLU A 55 18.59 0.66 12.51
CA GLU A 55 19.91 0.57 13.15
C GLU A 55 20.67 -0.62 12.60
N LYS A 56 22.00 -0.49 12.55
CA LYS A 56 22.93 -1.54 12.12
C LYS A 56 23.58 -2.15 13.34
N ASN A 57 23.52 -3.47 13.45
CA ASN A 57 24.20 -4.19 14.52
C ASN A 57 25.68 -4.54 14.14
N SER A 58 26.45 -5.06 15.11
CA SER A 58 27.84 -5.47 14.92
C SER A 58 28.04 -6.58 13.87
N TYR A 59 27.00 -7.31 13.52
CA TYR A 59 27.00 -8.37 12.50
C TYR A 59 26.63 -7.88 11.11
N ASN A 60 26.63 -6.55 10.86
CA ASN A 60 26.22 -5.93 9.59
C ASN A 60 24.77 -6.25 9.19
N GLN A 61 23.89 -6.50 10.16
CA GLN A 61 22.46 -6.68 9.95
C GLN A 61 21.73 -5.42 10.35
N TYR A 62 20.61 -5.17 9.67
CA TYR A 62 19.76 -4.00 9.90
C TYR A 62 18.48 -4.40 10.60
N SER A 63 18.12 -3.68 11.63
CA SER A 63 16.88 -3.85 12.39
C SER A 63 16.10 -2.55 12.48
N LEU A 64 14.81 -2.67 12.72
CA LEU A 64 13.92 -1.52 12.88
C LEU A 64 14.21 -0.83 14.22
N LYS A 65 14.51 0.48 14.19
CA LYS A 65 14.67 1.29 15.37
C LYS A 65 13.35 1.96 15.80
N ALA A 66 12.59 2.49 14.84
CA ALA A 66 11.32 3.13 15.08
C ALA A 66 10.32 2.87 13.94
N LYS A 67 9.04 2.63 14.29
CA LYS A 67 7.94 2.66 13.33
C LYS A 67 7.52 4.10 13.12
N THR A 68 7.79 4.63 11.93
CA THR A 68 7.37 5.98 11.57
C THR A 68 6.04 5.94 10.84
N SER A 69 5.16 6.91 11.14
CA SER A 69 3.96 7.16 10.35
C SER A 69 4.37 7.71 8.99
N ILE A 70 4.05 6.98 7.93
CA ILE A 70 4.31 7.38 6.54
C ILE A 70 3.03 7.99 5.99
N GLU A 71 3.15 9.19 5.42
CA GLU A 71 2.01 9.89 4.85
C GLU A 71 1.36 9.06 3.74
N GLY A 72 0.04 8.96 3.77
CA GLY A 72 -0.71 8.13 2.82
C GLY A 72 -0.80 6.65 3.14
N TYR A 73 -0.09 6.15 4.17
CA TYR A 73 -0.09 4.74 4.58
C TYR A 73 -0.48 4.55 6.04
N VAL A 74 -1.04 3.38 6.33
CA VAL A 74 -1.38 2.93 7.70
C VAL A 74 -0.71 1.59 7.94
N TRP A 75 -0.18 1.41 9.14
CA TRP A 75 0.31 0.13 9.60
C TRP A 75 -0.85 -0.79 9.97
N VAL A 76 -1.00 -1.89 9.24
CA VAL A 76 -1.93 -2.97 9.59
C VAL A 76 -1.09 -4.19 9.98
N GLY A 77 -0.90 -4.36 11.27
CA GLY A 77 0.01 -5.39 11.81
C GLY A 77 1.47 -5.13 11.39
N LYS A 78 1.97 -5.95 10.48
CA LYS A 78 3.35 -5.90 9.94
C LYS A 78 3.41 -5.36 8.50
N SER A 79 2.29 -4.94 7.93
CA SER A 79 2.21 -4.49 6.54
C SER A 79 1.83 -3.01 6.45
N LEU A 80 2.46 -2.30 5.53
CA LEU A 80 2.07 -0.96 5.12
C LEU A 80 0.93 -1.06 4.10
N VAL A 81 -0.20 -0.44 4.42
CA VAL A 81 -1.39 -0.44 3.57
C VAL A 81 -1.72 1.01 3.21
N PRO A 82 -1.92 1.32 1.92
CA PRO A 82 -2.39 2.64 1.52
C PRO A 82 -3.74 2.98 2.17
N ARG A 83 -3.89 4.19 2.73
CA ARG A 83 -5.18 4.65 3.30
C ARG A 83 -6.32 4.59 2.30
N LEU A 84 -6.03 4.83 1.03
CA LEU A 84 -6.99 4.76 -0.06
C LEU A 84 -7.64 3.38 -0.23
N MET A 85 -6.96 2.32 0.21
CA MET A 85 -7.50 0.97 0.19
C MET A 85 -8.73 0.82 1.11
N PHE A 86 -8.73 1.51 2.26
CA PHE A 86 -9.90 1.53 3.17
C PHE A 86 -11.10 2.24 2.54
N TYR A 87 -10.84 3.36 1.84
CA TYR A 87 -11.91 4.07 1.12
C TYR A 87 -12.45 3.22 -0.03
N ALA A 88 -11.61 2.50 -0.77
CA ALA A 88 -12.05 1.59 -1.81
C ALA A 88 -12.96 0.49 -1.24
N PHE A 89 -12.62 -0.12 -0.10
CA PHE A 89 -13.47 -1.11 0.57
C PHE A 89 -14.77 -0.50 1.08
N PHE A 90 -14.73 0.71 1.63
CA PHE A 90 -15.94 1.40 2.08
C PHE A 90 -16.90 1.64 0.92
N PHE A 91 -16.42 2.19 -0.20
CA PHE A 91 -17.26 2.43 -1.38
C PHE A 91 -17.74 1.15 -2.03
N MET A 92 -16.95 0.08 -2.00
CA MET A 92 -17.38 -1.24 -2.45
C MET A 92 -18.55 -1.77 -1.61
N GLY A 93 -18.48 -1.63 -0.28
CA GLY A 93 -19.58 -2.00 0.62
C GLY A 93 -20.85 -1.17 0.37
N ALA A 94 -20.70 0.15 0.20
CA ALA A 94 -21.81 1.04 -0.13
C ALA A 94 -22.46 0.66 -1.46
N PHE A 95 -21.67 0.39 -2.49
CA PHE A 95 -22.14 -0.04 -3.80
C PHE A 95 -22.94 -1.36 -3.74
N ILE A 96 -22.46 -2.34 -2.99
CA ILE A 96 -23.18 -3.60 -2.78
C ILE A 96 -24.53 -3.35 -2.07
N ALA A 97 -24.57 -2.48 -1.06
CA ALA A 97 -25.79 -2.12 -0.36
C ALA A 97 -26.81 -1.44 -1.29
N GLU A 98 -26.35 -0.51 -2.15
CA GLU A 98 -27.18 0.17 -3.14
C GLU A 98 -27.76 -0.81 -4.17
N ILE A 99 -26.95 -1.71 -4.72
CA ILE A 99 -27.44 -2.75 -5.63
C ILE A 99 -28.46 -3.65 -4.94
N SER A 100 -28.25 -4.00 -3.68
CA SER A 100 -29.20 -4.82 -2.90
C SER A 100 -30.53 -4.08 -2.73
N MET A 101 -30.50 -2.76 -2.49
CA MET A 101 -31.71 -1.96 -2.38
C MET A 101 -32.47 -1.84 -3.72
N ILE A 102 -31.74 -1.67 -4.83
CA ILE A 102 -32.35 -1.64 -6.16
C ILE A 102 -33.04 -2.98 -6.46
N LEU A 103 -32.37 -4.10 -6.19
CA LEU A 103 -32.96 -5.44 -6.40
C LEU A 103 -34.22 -5.65 -5.53
N LEU A 104 -34.21 -5.13 -4.31
CA LEU A 104 -35.34 -5.24 -3.40
C LEU A 104 -36.52 -4.39 -3.87
N SER A 105 -36.27 -3.20 -4.46
CA SER A 105 -37.32 -2.32 -5.00
C SER A 105 -38.07 -2.94 -6.18
N PHE A 106 -37.41 -3.76 -7.01
CA PHE A 106 -38.07 -4.54 -8.06
C PHE A 106 -39.05 -5.58 -7.50
N VAL A 107 -38.78 -6.12 -6.32
CA VAL A 107 -39.67 -7.09 -5.67
C VAL A 107 -40.92 -6.42 -5.07
N PHE A 108 -40.79 -5.18 -4.60
CA PHE A 108 -41.84 -4.43 -3.92
C PHE A 108 -42.57 -3.37 -4.77
N ASP A 109 -42.30 -3.35 -6.08
CA ASP A 109 -42.98 -2.49 -7.10
C ASP A 109 -43.00 -0.97 -6.74
N SER A 110 -41.93 -0.43 -6.21
CA SER A 110 -41.80 0.97 -5.81
C SER A 110 -40.95 1.79 -6.77
N LEU A 111 -41.54 2.16 -7.92
CA LEU A 111 -40.90 2.86 -9.04
C LEU A 111 -40.32 4.26 -8.71
N ILE A 112 -40.78 4.93 -7.65
CA ILE A 112 -40.40 6.33 -7.34
C ILE A 112 -38.97 6.43 -6.74
N ILE A 113 -38.48 5.37 -6.17
CA ILE A 113 -37.18 5.31 -5.48
C ILE A 113 -36.04 5.12 -6.50
N GLU A 114 -36.30 4.52 -7.65
CA GLU A 114 -35.29 4.02 -8.58
C GLU A 114 -34.39 5.10 -9.20
N ILE A 115 -34.94 6.23 -9.65
CA ILE A 115 -34.16 7.26 -10.34
C ILE A 115 -33.12 7.90 -9.41
N ARG A 116 -33.44 8.16 -8.16
CA ARG A 116 -32.52 8.73 -7.18
C ARG A 116 -31.41 7.74 -6.80
N PHE A 117 -31.77 6.47 -6.65
CA PHE A 117 -30.78 5.41 -6.36
C PHE A 117 -29.87 5.15 -7.55
N MET A 118 -30.35 5.21 -8.78
CA MET A 118 -29.52 5.08 -9.98
C MET A 118 -28.44 6.18 -10.07
N PHE A 119 -28.79 7.43 -9.73
CA PHE A 119 -27.82 8.52 -9.66
C PHE A 119 -26.76 8.28 -8.57
N LEU A 120 -27.20 7.89 -7.40
CA LEU A 120 -26.30 7.61 -6.26
C LEU A 120 -25.35 6.44 -6.61
N THR A 121 -25.90 5.36 -7.16
CA THR A 121 -25.10 4.20 -7.63
C THR A 121 -24.08 4.58 -8.70
N GLY A 122 -24.42 5.51 -9.60
CA GLY A 122 -23.47 6.03 -10.58
C GLY A 122 -22.29 6.78 -9.91
N ILE A 123 -22.58 7.62 -8.92
CA ILE A 123 -21.57 8.37 -8.19
C ILE A 123 -20.66 7.43 -7.38
N THR A 124 -21.22 6.48 -6.65
CA THR A 124 -20.47 5.49 -5.86
C THR A 124 -19.62 4.59 -6.73
N LEU A 125 -20.10 4.19 -7.92
CA LEU A 125 -19.32 3.42 -8.90
C LEU A 125 -18.08 4.21 -9.36
N VAL A 126 -18.26 5.48 -9.75
CA VAL A 126 -17.14 6.33 -10.18
C VAL A 126 -16.15 6.52 -9.04
N ALA A 127 -16.62 6.83 -7.83
CA ALA A 127 -15.75 6.98 -6.65
C ALA A 127 -14.97 5.68 -6.37
N MET A 128 -15.63 4.53 -6.39
CA MET A 128 -15.00 3.23 -6.18
C MET A 128 -13.88 2.98 -7.20
N LEU A 129 -14.13 3.22 -8.49
CA LEU A 129 -13.14 3.02 -9.55
C LEU A 129 -11.94 3.95 -9.41
N LEU A 130 -12.15 5.21 -9.03
CA LEU A 130 -11.07 6.17 -8.76
C LEU A 130 -10.21 5.71 -7.58
N PHE A 131 -10.81 5.32 -6.46
CA PHE A 131 -10.06 4.85 -5.30
C PHE A 131 -9.32 3.53 -5.55
N ILE A 132 -9.90 2.60 -6.31
CA ILE A 132 -9.22 1.36 -6.70
C ILE A 132 -8.01 1.67 -7.58
N LYS A 133 -8.17 2.53 -8.58
CA LYS A 133 -7.07 2.94 -9.49
C LYS A 133 -5.93 3.57 -8.70
N GLU A 134 -6.23 4.53 -7.84
CA GLU A 134 -5.23 5.22 -7.03
C GLU A 134 -4.56 4.28 -6.02
N SER A 135 -5.34 3.46 -5.32
CA SER A 135 -4.84 2.47 -4.36
C SER A 135 -3.91 1.46 -5.02
N THR A 136 -4.28 0.93 -6.19
CA THR A 136 -3.42 -0.02 -6.93
C THR A 136 -2.16 0.64 -7.46
N GLY A 137 -2.22 1.93 -7.84
CA GLY A 137 -1.05 2.73 -8.21
C GLY A 137 -0.05 2.85 -7.06
N LEU A 138 -0.52 3.16 -5.86
CA LEU A 138 0.32 3.22 -4.66
C LEU A 138 0.85 1.85 -4.23
N HIS A 139 0.03 0.81 -4.30
CA HIS A 139 0.45 -0.55 -3.95
C HIS A 139 1.54 -1.07 -4.89
N ARG A 140 1.46 -0.75 -6.20
CA ARG A 140 2.51 -1.10 -7.18
C ARG A 140 3.85 -0.44 -6.88
N LYS A 141 3.86 0.74 -6.26
CA LYS A 141 5.10 1.41 -5.82
C LYS A 141 5.79 0.69 -4.66
N LEU A 142 5.04 -0.07 -3.84
CA LEU A 142 5.56 -0.88 -2.73
C LEU A 142 6.04 -2.27 -3.16
N THR A 143 5.54 -2.76 -4.30
CA THR A 143 5.92 -4.07 -4.82
C THR A 143 6.91 -3.86 -5.96
N PRO A 144 8.17 -4.33 -5.84
CA PRO A 144 9.13 -4.20 -6.92
C PRO A 144 8.62 -4.90 -8.18
N LYS A 145 8.81 -4.26 -9.34
CA LYS A 145 8.54 -4.90 -10.63
C LYS A 145 9.42 -6.13 -10.74
N GLN A 146 8.81 -7.30 -10.83
CA GLN A 146 9.52 -8.50 -11.26
C GLN A 146 10.08 -8.26 -12.66
N THR A 147 11.35 -7.91 -12.74
CA THR A 147 12.08 -7.93 -14.00
C THR A 147 12.27 -9.40 -14.35
N LYS A 148 11.39 -9.94 -15.20
CA LYS A 148 11.61 -11.26 -15.80
C LYS A 148 12.98 -11.25 -16.44
N THR A 149 13.96 -11.81 -15.76
CA THR A 149 15.24 -12.13 -16.38
C THR A 149 14.96 -13.19 -17.44
N LYS A 150 14.86 -12.76 -18.70
CA LYS A 150 14.93 -13.68 -19.82
C LYS A 150 16.30 -14.35 -19.74
N LYS A 151 16.27 -15.67 -19.54
CA LYS A 151 17.37 -16.55 -19.84
C LYS A 151 17.66 -16.53 -21.32
#